data_37d2324f8a152d068f4f0dfc520ac76b
#
_entry.id   37d2324f8a152d068f4f0dfc520ac76b
#
_cell.length_a   1.000
_cell.length_b   1.000
_cell.length_c   1.000
_cell.angle_alpha   90.00
_cell.angle_beta   90.00
_cell.angle_gamma   90.00
#
_symmetry.space_group_name_H-M   'P 1'
#
loop_
_entity.id
_entity.type
_entity.pdbx_description
1 polymer ?
#
loop_
_entity_poly.entity_id
_entity_poly.type
_entity_poly.pdbx_seq_one_letter_code
_entity_poly.pdbx_strand_id
1 'polypeptide(L)'
;MKNSVFKFLLFSILTLFMVNCSVNKNRGIENIAVDNNEAKSKTEKFIDPSKVGFNLFEDNHSEKKWVDSIYNTMTFQEKLGQLFMVAAYSNKDSIHFNSLDKLIKNYKIGGLIFFQGGPVRQAKLTNRFQAVSKTPLFIGNDAEWGLSMRLDSTYRYPWNMTLGAIQDMKLIEELGEQMGKETKRMGIQFNFAPVIDINTNPNNPIIGNRSFGENKEEVTKRAVALMKGFQNQGVFQQESIFQDMVILKQILIIVCQ
;
A
#
# COMPACT_ATOMS: atom_id res chain seq x y z
N MET A 1 -36.81 45.80 -23.73
CA MET A 1 -37.72 44.66 -23.88
C MET A 1 -37.10 43.33 -24.30
N LYS A 2 -35.81 43.25 -24.63
CA LYS A 2 -35.15 41.97 -25.05
C LYS A 2 -34.62 41.07 -23.92
N ASN A 3 -34.50 41.56 -22.67
CA ASN A 3 -33.92 40.80 -21.57
C ASN A 3 -34.97 40.02 -20.71
N SER A 4 -36.23 40.27 -20.92
CA SER A 4 -37.30 39.59 -20.11
C SER A 4 -37.70 38.25 -20.73
N VAL A 5 -37.68 38.13 -22.05
CA VAL A 5 -38.05 36.90 -22.78
C VAL A 5 -36.99 35.79 -22.57
N PHE A 6 -35.70 36.20 -22.49
CA PHE A 6 -34.60 35.24 -22.31
C PHE A 6 -34.58 34.62 -20.90
N LYS A 7 -35.01 35.35 -19.87
CA LYS A 7 -35.16 34.82 -18.49
C LYS A 7 -36.31 33.85 -18.34
N PHE A 8 -37.40 34.05 -19.09
CA PHE A 8 -38.55 33.12 -19.06
C PHE A 8 -38.26 31.81 -19.78
N LEU A 9 -37.46 31.85 -20.88
CA LEU A 9 -37.05 30.62 -21.58
C LEU A 9 -36.09 29.76 -20.79
N LEU A 10 -35.17 30.38 -20.03
CA LEU A 10 -34.23 29.64 -19.15
C LEU A 10 -34.93 28.96 -17.97
N PHE A 11 -35.97 29.57 -17.43
CA PHE A 11 -36.76 29.01 -16.33
C PHE A 11 -37.67 27.86 -16.77
N SER A 12 -38.16 27.89 -18.00
CA SER A 12 -38.99 26.83 -18.59
C SER A 12 -38.19 25.59 -18.93
N ILE A 13 -36.87 25.71 -19.30
CA ILE A 13 -36.01 24.58 -19.59
C ILE A 13 -35.56 23.89 -18.29
N LEU A 14 -35.39 24.63 -17.18
CA LEU A 14 -34.98 24.07 -15.90
C LEU A 14 -36.08 23.25 -15.23
N THR A 15 -37.37 23.55 -15.50
CA THR A 15 -38.51 22.80 -14.96
C THR A 15 -38.81 21.50 -15.71
N LEU A 16 -38.36 21.35 -16.97
CA LEU A 16 -38.54 20.12 -17.74
C LEU A 16 -37.56 19.00 -17.33
N PHE A 17 -36.46 19.31 -16.65
CA PHE A 17 -35.49 18.30 -16.20
C PHE A 17 -35.81 17.67 -14.84
N MET A 18 -36.83 18.17 -14.10
CA MET A 18 -37.16 17.66 -12.77
C MET A 18 -38.33 16.65 -12.71
N VAL A 19 -38.90 16.25 -13.86
CA VAL A 19 -40.11 15.41 -13.88
C VAL A 19 -39.84 13.96 -14.31
N ASN A 20 -38.59 13.57 -14.60
CA ASN A 20 -38.31 12.20 -15.03
C ASN A 20 -37.46 11.38 -14.03
N CYS A 21 -37.83 11.47 -12.75
CA CYS A 21 -37.39 10.49 -11.77
C CYS A 21 -38.60 9.83 -11.11
N SER A 22 -39.42 9.16 -11.93
CA SER A 22 -40.45 8.25 -11.45
C SER A 22 -39.84 6.84 -11.39
N VAL A 23 -39.62 6.40 -10.17
CA VAL A 23 -39.21 5.04 -9.84
C VAL A 23 -40.28 4.06 -10.33
N ASN A 24 -39.99 3.31 -11.36
CA ASN A 24 -40.81 2.20 -11.82
C ASN A 24 -40.56 0.98 -10.90
N LYS A 25 -41.37 0.89 -9.86
CA LYS A 25 -41.48 -0.26 -8.96
C LYS A 25 -42.51 -1.20 -9.57
N ASN A 26 -42.08 -2.17 -10.34
CA ASN A 26 -42.73 -3.46 -10.63
C ASN A 26 -42.16 -4.04 -11.92
N ARG A 27 -41.10 -4.85 -11.78
CA ARG A 27 -40.87 -5.98 -12.70
C ARG A 27 -40.72 -7.22 -11.88
N GLY A 28 -41.63 -8.14 -12.11
CA GLY A 28 -41.72 -9.42 -11.47
C GLY A 28 -40.41 -10.23 -11.67
N ILE A 29 -40.06 -10.94 -10.63
CA ILE A 29 -39.01 -11.93 -10.63
C ILE A 29 -39.58 -13.13 -11.37
N GLU A 30 -39.20 -13.33 -12.64
CA GLU A 30 -39.38 -14.63 -13.30
C GLU A 30 -38.36 -15.59 -12.67
N ASN A 31 -38.91 -16.68 -12.11
CA ASN A 31 -38.16 -17.79 -11.57
C ASN A 31 -37.40 -18.50 -12.71
N ILE A 32 -36.11 -18.21 -12.84
CA ILE A 32 -35.21 -19.08 -13.61
C ILE A 32 -34.84 -20.21 -12.67
N ALA A 33 -35.39 -21.40 -12.97
CA ALA A 33 -34.98 -22.66 -12.36
C ALA A 33 -33.49 -22.88 -12.69
N VAL A 34 -32.61 -22.74 -11.71
CA VAL A 34 -31.21 -23.13 -11.82
C VAL A 34 -31.14 -24.62 -11.52
N ASP A 35 -30.76 -25.38 -12.52
CA ASP A 35 -30.47 -26.81 -12.47
C ASP A 35 -29.37 -27.06 -11.41
N ASN A 36 -29.75 -27.78 -10.34
CA ASN A 36 -28.86 -28.19 -9.26
C ASN A 36 -28.15 -29.49 -9.67
N ASN A 37 -27.08 -29.38 -10.44
CA ASN A 37 -26.15 -30.51 -10.57
C ASN A 37 -24.69 -30.00 -10.58
N GLU A 38 -24.01 -30.34 -9.49
CA GLU A 38 -22.57 -30.55 -9.36
C GLU A 38 -21.61 -29.39 -9.66
N ALA A 39 -21.54 -28.43 -8.76
CA ALA A 39 -20.28 -27.81 -8.45
C ALA A 39 -20.01 -27.97 -6.93
N LYS A 40 -19.22 -28.96 -6.55
CA LYS A 40 -18.58 -29.00 -5.24
C LYS A 40 -17.78 -27.72 -5.06
N SER A 41 -18.42 -26.69 -4.56
CA SER A 41 -17.77 -25.49 -4.03
C SER A 41 -16.82 -25.96 -2.94
N LYS A 42 -15.51 -25.93 -3.22
CA LYS A 42 -14.51 -25.82 -2.16
C LYS A 42 -14.87 -24.54 -1.42
N THR A 43 -15.50 -24.69 -0.27
CA THR A 43 -15.64 -23.62 0.69
C THR A 43 -14.21 -23.21 1.08
N GLU A 44 -13.67 -22.19 0.43
CA GLU A 44 -12.53 -21.48 0.95
C GLU A 44 -12.96 -21.03 2.34
N LYS A 45 -12.33 -21.61 3.37
CA LYS A 45 -12.51 -21.15 4.75
C LYS A 45 -12.13 -19.68 4.75
N PHE A 46 -13.12 -18.82 4.92
CA PHE A 46 -12.90 -17.41 5.17
C PHE A 46 -12.06 -17.32 6.45
N ILE A 47 -10.77 -17.06 6.29
CA ILE A 47 -9.87 -16.84 7.42
C ILE A 47 -10.19 -15.44 7.92
N ASP A 48 -10.75 -15.37 9.12
CA ASP A 48 -11.02 -14.11 9.80
C ASP A 48 -9.71 -13.31 9.93
N PRO A 49 -9.57 -12.16 9.25
CA PRO A 49 -8.32 -11.39 9.26
C PRO A 49 -7.91 -10.92 10.67
N SER A 50 -8.87 -10.85 11.61
CA SER A 50 -8.60 -10.46 13.00
C SER A 50 -7.91 -11.56 13.82
N LYS A 51 -7.92 -12.80 13.32
CA LYS A 51 -7.30 -13.96 13.98
C LYS A 51 -5.94 -14.34 13.40
N VAL A 52 -5.54 -13.71 12.30
CA VAL A 52 -4.20 -13.88 11.73
C VAL A 52 -3.29 -12.83 12.38
N GLY A 53 -2.98 -13.03 13.65
CA GLY A 53 -1.81 -12.43 14.25
C GLY A 53 -0.61 -12.96 13.47
N PHE A 54 -0.01 -12.09 12.63
CA PHE A 54 1.17 -12.47 11.90
C PHE A 54 2.34 -12.59 12.86
N ASN A 55 2.56 -13.79 13.37
CA ASN A 55 3.71 -14.08 14.20
C ASN A 55 4.84 -14.58 13.30
N LEU A 56 5.74 -13.68 12.94
CA LEU A 56 6.96 -13.97 12.15
C LEU A 56 7.82 -15.08 12.75
N PHE A 57 7.61 -15.41 14.02
CA PHE A 57 8.46 -16.31 14.80
C PHE A 57 7.75 -17.62 15.19
N GLU A 58 6.48 -17.80 14.84
CA GLU A 58 5.83 -19.10 15.00
C GLU A 58 6.24 -20.04 13.87
N ASP A 59 6.80 -21.19 14.27
CA ASP A 59 7.23 -22.25 13.33
C ASP A 59 5.98 -22.91 12.70
N ASN A 60 5.48 -22.30 11.65
CA ASN A 60 4.33 -22.80 10.91
C ASN A 60 4.81 -23.84 9.89
N HIS A 61 4.61 -25.11 10.20
CA HIS A 61 5.02 -26.23 9.33
C HIS A 61 4.54 -26.12 7.87
N SER A 62 3.40 -25.48 7.63
CA SER A 62 2.87 -25.30 6.27
C SER A 62 3.66 -24.24 5.49
N GLU A 63 4.02 -23.15 6.13
CA GLU A 63 4.86 -22.08 5.55
C GLU A 63 6.26 -22.59 5.24
N LYS A 64 6.85 -23.33 6.18
CA LYS A 64 8.17 -23.94 5.97
C LYS A 64 8.19 -24.89 4.76
N LYS A 65 7.18 -25.76 4.63
CA LYS A 65 7.07 -26.65 3.46
C LYS A 65 6.96 -25.86 2.14
N TRP A 66 6.20 -24.77 2.15
CA TRP A 66 6.08 -23.91 0.98
C TRP A 66 7.41 -23.23 0.64
N VAL A 67 8.07 -22.63 1.65
CA VAL A 67 9.40 -22.01 1.48
C VAL A 67 10.42 -23.01 0.97
N ASP A 68 10.51 -24.19 1.60
CA ASP A 68 11.44 -25.26 1.21
C ASP A 68 11.18 -25.73 -0.22
N SER A 69 9.92 -25.84 -0.63
CA SER A 69 9.55 -26.26 -1.99
C SER A 69 10.06 -25.30 -3.06
N ILE A 70 10.06 -24.00 -2.79
CA ILE A 70 10.60 -22.98 -3.70
C ILE A 70 12.12 -22.92 -3.59
N TYR A 71 12.65 -22.81 -2.37
CA TYR A 71 14.08 -22.63 -2.09
C TYR A 71 14.94 -23.77 -2.68
N ASN A 72 14.48 -25.01 -2.58
CA ASN A 72 15.20 -26.19 -3.08
C ASN A 72 15.23 -26.28 -4.62
N THR A 73 14.33 -25.55 -5.31
CA THR A 73 14.35 -25.48 -6.78
C THR A 73 15.16 -24.33 -7.33
N MET A 74 15.65 -23.42 -6.47
CA MET A 74 16.41 -22.26 -6.89
C MET A 74 17.90 -22.58 -7.03
N THR A 75 18.52 -22.06 -8.11
CA THR A 75 19.96 -21.99 -8.23
C THR A 75 20.53 -20.98 -7.22
N PHE A 76 21.85 -21.02 -7.00
CA PHE A 76 22.52 -20.05 -6.14
C PHE A 76 22.29 -18.61 -6.62
N GLN A 77 22.36 -18.35 -7.94
CA GLN A 77 22.12 -17.04 -8.53
C GLN A 77 20.68 -16.56 -8.31
N GLU A 78 19.69 -17.46 -8.43
CA GLU A 78 18.30 -17.13 -8.14
C GLU A 78 18.10 -16.79 -6.65
N LYS A 79 18.72 -17.55 -5.74
CA LYS A 79 18.70 -17.27 -4.30
C LYS A 79 19.33 -15.91 -3.98
N LEU A 80 20.45 -15.60 -4.63
CA LEU A 80 21.10 -14.30 -4.49
C LEU A 80 20.18 -13.17 -4.99
N GLY A 81 19.51 -13.37 -6.13
CA GLY A 81 18.57 -12.40 -6.69
C GLY A 81 17.43 -12.05 -5.73
N GLN A 82 16.93 -13.03 -4.95
CA GLN A 82 15.87 -12.81 -3.96
C GLN A 82 16.23 -11.82 -2.83
N LEU A 83 17.52 -11.56 -2.62
CA LEU A 83 17.97 -10.59 -1.60
C LEU A 83 17.90 -9.13 -2.08
N PHE A 84 17.55 -8.88 -3.35
CA PHE A 84 17.51 -7.54 -3.90
C PHE A 84 16.09 -7.03 -4.07
N MET A 85 15.85 -5.83 -3.56
CA MET A 85 14.67 -5.01 -3.83
C MET A 85 15.10 -3.79 -4.64
N VAL A 86 14.51 -3.59 -5.82
CA VAL A 86 14.95 -2.59 -6.79
C VAL A 86 13.94 -1.46 -6.91
N ALA A 87 14.43 -0.23 -7.05
CA ALA A 87 13.61 0.96 -7.20
C ALA A 87 12.76 0.92 -8.49
N ALA A 88 11.46 1.15 -8.35
CA ALA A 88 10.49 1.22 -9.44
C ALA A 88 9.73 2.55 -9.41
N TYR A 89 9.39 3.06 -10.59
CA TYR A 89 8.71 4.34 -10.76
C TYR A 89 7.57 4.17 -11.78
N SER A 90 6.35 4.49 -11.40
CA SER A 90 5.21 4.34 -12.32
C SER A 90 4.95 5.57 -13.21
N ASN A 91 5.77 6.60 -13.09
CA ASN A 91 5.75 7.81 -13.92
C ASN A 91 6.88 7.86 -14.97
N LYS A 92 7.72 6.82 -15.06
CA LYS A 92 8.74 6.68 -16.08
C LYS A 92 8.20 6.00 -17.35
N ASP A 93 9.05 5.90 -18.36
CA ASP A 93 8.73 5.37 -19.69
C ASP A 93 8.92 3.83 -19.81
N SER A 94 8.69 3.33 -21.01
CA SER A 94 8.84 1.92 -21.33
C SER A 94 10.29 1.40 -21.22
N ILE A 95 11.29 2.27 -21.36
CA ILE A 95 12.70 1.87 -21.21
C ILE A 95 12.95 1.42 -19.78
N HIS A 96 12.48 2.22 -18.81
CA HIS A 96 12.55 1.87 -17.40
C HIS A 96 11.78 0.56 -17.10
N PHE A 97 10.55 0.41 -17.61
CA PHE A 97 9.75 -0.78 -17.35
C PHE A 97 10.39 -2.05 -17.95
N ASN A 98 10.95 -1.93 -19.15
CA ASN A 98 11.65 -3.04 -19.80
C ASN A 98 12.96 -3.41 -19.09
N SER A 99 13.64 -2.44 -18.47
CA SER A 99 14.82 -2.73 -17.63
C SER A 99 14.44 -3.52 -16.38
N LEU A 100 13.34 -3.18 -15.72
CA LEU A 100 12.81 -3.95 -14.59
C LEU A 100 12.37 -5.36 -15.00
N ASP A 101 11.69 -5.51 -16.15
CA ASP A 101 11.36 -6.85 -16.69
C ASP A 101 12.61 -7.73 -16.87
N LYS A 102 13.73 -7.15 -17.35
CA LYS A 102 14.99 -7.87 -17.51
C LYS A 102 15.55 -8.30 -16.14
N LEU A 103 15.53 -7.41 -15.14
CA LEU A 103 15.99 -7.76 -13.79
C LEU A 103 15.17 -8.89 -13.19
N ILE A 104 13.84 -8.84 -13.31
CA ILE A 104 12.93 -9.85 -12.81
C ILE A 104 13.14 -11.18 -13.53
N LYS A 105 13.21 -11.17 -14.86
CA LYS A 105 13.31 -12.39 -15.68
C LYS A 105 14.68 -13.04 -15.61
N ASN A 106 15.76 -12.27 -15.64
CA ASN A 106 17.11 -12.78 -15.76
C ASN A 106 17.78 -13.01 -14.39
N TYR A 107 17.58 -12.09 -13.45
CA TYR A 107 18.25 -12.13 -12.15
C TYR A 107 17.32 -12.59 -11.01
N LYS A 108 16.01 -12.78 -11.27
CA LYS A 108 15.03 -13.25 -10.28
C LYS A 108 15.05 -12.43 -8.99
N ILE A 109 15.09 -11.10 -9.13
CA ILE A 109 15.10 -10.19 -7.97
C ILE A 109 13.88 -10.46 -7.06
N GLY A 110 14.05 -10.28 -5.75
CA GLY A 110 13.05 -10.61 -4.74
C GLY A 110 11.94 -9.58 -4.59
N GLY A 111 12.20 -8.32 -4.95
CA GLY A 111 11.18 -7.28 -4.76
C GLY A 111 11.40 -6.01 -5.55
N LEU A 112 10.38 -5.16 -5.48
CA LEU A 112 10.39 -3.81 -6.03
C LEU A 112 9.95 -2.82 -4.94
N ILE A 113 10.65 -1.71 -4.81
CA ILE A 113 10.21 -0.58 -4.00
C ILE A 113 9.71 0.53 -4.93
N PHE A 114 8.43 0.88 -4.82
CA PHE A 114 7.86 1.92 -5.65
C PHE A 114 8.05 3.30 -5.03
N PHE A 115 8.52 4.22 -5.86
CA PHE A 115 8.61 5.64 -5.57
C PHE A 115 7.52 6.41 -6.33
N GLN A 116 7.87 7.52 -7.03
CA GLN A 116 6.91 8.43 -7.64
C GLN A 116 6.05 7.78 -8.72
N GLY A 117 4.79 8.20 -8.76
CA GLY A 117 3.86 7.82 -9.81
C GLY A 117 2.41 8.04 -9.44
N GLY A 118 1.53 7.20 -9.95
CA GLY A 118 0.11 7.25 -9.67
C GLY A 118 -0.47 5.88 -9.34
N PRO A 119 -1.55 5.81 -8.55
CA PRO A 119 -2.05 4.54 -8.01
C PRO A 119 -2.45 3.56 -9.11
N VAL A 120 -3.19 4.00 -10.12
CA VAL A 120 -3.61 3.13 -11.23
C VAL A 120 -2.42 2.65 -12.07
N ARG A 121 -1.46 3.54 -12.33
CA ARG A 121 -0.25 3.19 -13.07
C ARG A 121 0.59 2.17 -12.32
N GLN A 122 0.79 2.38 -11.01
CA GLN A 122 1.52 1.44 -10.16
C GLN A 122 0.83 0.08 -10.11
N ALA A 123 -0.48 0.01 -9.88
CA ALA A 123 -1.22 -1.24 -9.83
C ALA A 123 -1.07 -2.06 -11.13
N LYS A 124 -1.17 -1.39 -12.29
CA LYS A 124 -0.96 -2.05 -13.59
C LYS A 124 0.46 -2.58 -13.75
N LEU A 125 1.48 -1.82 -13.31
CA LEU A 125 2.87 -2.25 -13.36
C LEU A 125 3.15 -3.39 -12.38
N THR A 126 2.64 -3.31 -11.17
CA THR A 126 2.73 -4.41 -10.18
C THR A 126 2.19 -5.72 -10.77
N ASN A 127 0.99 -5.68 -11.38
CA ASN A 127 0.41 -6.86 -12.01
C ASN A 127 1.28 -7.38 -13.18
N ARG A 128 1.81 -6.47 -14.01
CA ARG A 128 2.73 -6.84 -15.10
C ARG A 128 3.97 -7.54 -14.58
N PHE A 129 4.62 -6.99 -13.56
CA PHE A 129 5.86 -7.52 -13.01
C PHE A 129 5.64 -8.83 -12.25
N GLN A 130 4.55 -8.94 -11.51
CA GLN A 130 4.15 -10.21 -10.88
C GLN A 130 3.92 -11.33 -11.92
N ALA A 131 3.26 -11.00 -13.05
CA ALA A 131 2.97 -11.98 -14.10
C ALA A 131 4.23 -12.54 -14.80
N VAL A 132 5.35 -11.81 -14.79
CA VAL A 132 6.61 -12.25 -15.42
C VAL A 132 7.63 -12.79 -14.42
N SER A 133 7.33 -12.70 -13.14
CA SER A 133 8.19 -13.22 -12.08
C SER A 133 7.97 -14.71 -11.85
N LYS A 134 9.07 -15.47 -11.70
CA LYS A 134 9.03 -16.90 -11.34
C LYS A 134 8.58 -17.12 -9.89
N THR A 135 9.06 -16.26 -9.00
CA THR A 135 8.68 -16.21 -7.58
C THR A 135 7.95 -14.90 -7.33
N PRO A 136 6.85 -14.88 -6.60
CA PRO A 136 6.14 -13.63 -6.32
C PRO A 136 7.07 -12.55 -5.78
N LEU A 137 7.00 -11.36 -6.37
CA LEU A 137 7.78 -10.20 -5.93
C LEU A 137 7.22 -9.64 -4.64
N PHE A 138 8.12 -9.26 -3.75
CA PHE A 138 7.78 -8.47 -2.57
C PHE A 138 7.69 -6.99 -2.96
N ILE A 139 6.53 -6.40 -2.83
CA ILE A 139 6.30 -5.01 -3.22
C ILE A 139 6.37 -4.13 -1.98
N GLY A 140 7.32 -3.23 -2.01
CA GLY A 140 7.54 -2.23 -0.97
C GLY A 140 7.22 -0.82 -1.42
N ASN A 141 7.06 0.03 -0.45
CA ASN A 141 6.93 1.46 -0.67
C ASN A 141 7.45 2.22 0.58
N ASP A 142 7.69 3.50 0.41
CA ASP A 142 8.15 4.41 1.43
C ASP A 142 7.06 5.47 1.61
N ALA A 143 6.11 5.20 2.52
CA ALA A 143 4.87 5.97 2.70
C ALA A 143 4.65 6.36 4.17
N GLU A 144 5.49 7.26 4.67
CA GLU A 144 5.50 7.70 6.07
C GLU A 144 4.17 8.38 6.50
N TRP A 145 3.57 9.16 5.60
CA TRP A 145 2.25 9.80 5.78
C TRP A 145 1.24 9.32 4.73
N GLY A 146 1.26 8.02 4.46
CA GLY A 146 0.39 7.38 3.49
C GLY A 146 0.89 7.43 2.07
N LEU A 147 0.11 6.85 1.17
CA LEU A 147 0.47 6.69 -0.24
C LEU A 147 0.81 8.00 -0.95
N SER A 148 0.26 9.13 -0.47
CA SER A 148 0.49 10.46 -1.06
C SER A 148 1.93 10.96 -0.95
N MET A 149 2.77 10.32 -0.13
CA MET A 149 4.20 10.58 -0.15
C MET A 149 4.82 10.26 -1.50
N ARG A 150 4.29 9.25 -2.20
CA ARG A 150 4.84 8.70 -3.43
C ARG A 150 3.89 8.76 -4.62
N LEU A 151 2.59 8.71 -4.38
CA LEU A 151 1.59 8.58 -5.42
C LEU A 151 0.72 9.84 -5.51
N ASP A 152 0.60 10.37 -6.73
CA ASP A 152 -0.38 11.41 -7.03
C ASP A 152 -1.81 10.88 -6.80
N SER A 153 -2.78 11.78 -6.67
CA SER A 153 -4.21 11.44 -6.61
C SER A 153 -4.60 10.47 -5.49
N THR A 154 -3.82 10.44 -4.40
CA THR A 154 -4.13 9.69 -3.17
C THR A 154 -4.34 10.64 -1.99
N TYR A 155 -5.03 10.16 -0.95
CA TYR A 155 -5.29 10.96 0.23
C TYR A 155 -3.98 11.27 0.97
N ARG A 156 -3.81 12.55 1.39
CA ARG A 156 -2.66 12.98 2.17
C ARG A 156 -3.01 13.01 3.65
N TYR A 157 -2.38 12.14 4.40
CA TYR A 157 -2.48 12.13 5.84
C TYR A 157 -1.58 13.19 6.49
N PRO A 158 -1.84 13.58 7.74
CA PRO A 158 -0.97 14.52 8.48
C PRO A 158 0.45 13.99 8.62
N TRP A 159 1.38 14.90 8.79
CA TRP A 159 2.76 14.59 9.16
C TRP A 159 2.85 13.92 10.54
N ASN A 160 3.88 13.11 10.78
CA ASN A 160 4.09 12.46 12.07
C ASN A 160 4.19 13.48 13.21
N MET A 161 4.78 14.66 12.99
CA MET A 161 4.82 15.74 13.99
C MET A 161 3.42 16.20 14.41
N THR A 162 2.47 16.23 13.47
CA THR A 162 1.06 16.54 13.80
C THR A 162 0.43 15.39 14.61
N LEU A 163 0.73 14.14 14.27
CA LEU A 163 0.31 12.97 15.03
C LEU A 163 0.94 12.98 16.44
N GLY A 164 2.12 13.60 16.59
CA GLY A 164 2.78 13.83 17.86
C GLY A 164 1.96 14.63 18.88
N ALA A 165 1.01 15.45 18.43
CA ALA A 165 0.09 16.19 19.30
C ALA A 165 -1.10 15.37 19.80
N ILE A 166 -1.38 14.20 19.21
CA ILE A 166 -2.50 13.34 19.59
C ILE A 166 -2.15 12.59 20.88
N GLN A 167 -3.07 12.65 21.86
CA GLN A 167 -2.90 11.96 23.14
C GLN A 167 -3.58 10.58 23.17
N ASP A 168 -4.59 10.37 22.36
CA ASP A 168 -5.28 9.07 22.24
C ASP A 168 -4.57 8.18 21.22
N MET A 169 -3.86 7.19 21.71
CA MET A 169 -3.12 6.23 20.87
C MET A 169 -4.05 5.40 19.98
N LYS A 170 -5.32 5.23 20.38
CA LYS A 170 -6.29 4.49 19.58
C LYS A 170 -6.60 5.20 18.26
N LEU A 171 -6.69 6.54 18.27
CA LEU A 171 -6.86 7.32 17.04
C LEU A 171 -5.67 7.16 16.08
N ILE A 172 -4.45 7.04 16.62
CA ILE A 172 -3.24 6.80 15.80
C ILE A 172 -3.26 5.37 15.22
N GLU A 173 -3.69 4.38 16.00
CA GLU A 173 -3.85 3.02 15.52
C GLU A 173 -4.92 2.92 14.42
N GLU A 174 -6.08 3.53 14.60
CA GLU A 174 -7.16 3.60 13.60
C GLU A 174 -6.69 4.31 12.31
N LEU A 175 -5.89 5.38 12.43
CA LEU A 175 -5.24 6.02 11.29
C LEU A 175 -4.31 5.04 10.56
N GLY A 176 -3.48 4.30 11.31
CA GLY A 176 -2.60 3.28 10.77
C GLY A 176 -3.38 2.16 10.05
N GLU A 177 -4.52 1.75 10.58
CA GLU A 177 -5.41 0.79 9.91
C GLU A 177 -5.93 1.33 8.57
N GLN A 178 -6.36 2.59 8.53
CA GLN A 178 -6.84 3.18 7.28
C GLN A 178 -5.74 3.27 6.24
N MET A 179 -4.55 3.74 6.63
CA MET A 179 -3.38 3.78 5.75
C MET A 179 -2.98 2.36 5.29
N GLY A 180 -3.03 1.39 6.20
CA GLY A 180 -2.75 -0.02 5.91
C GLY A 180 -3.73 -0.63 4.90
N LYS A 181 -5.03 -0.34 5.02
CA LYS A 181 -6.07 -0.77 4.05
C LYS A 181 -5.76 -0.25 2.64
N GLU A 182 -5.39 1.03 2.53
CA GLU A 182 -5.04 1.64 1.24
C GLU A 182 -3.77 1.01 0.66
N THR A 183 -2.75 0.82 1.49
CA THR A 183 -1.48 0.19 1.12
C THR A 183 -1.69 -1.25 0.63
N LYS A 184 -2.44 -2.05 1.38
CA LYS A 184 -2.79 -3.43 0.98
C LYS A 184 -3.57 -3.48 -0.33
N ARG A 185 -4.52 -2.56 -0.53
CA ARG A 185 -5.30 -2.46 -1.78
C ARG A 185 -4.42 -2.21 -3.00
N MET A 186 -3.28 -1.56 -2.83
CA MET A 186 -2.29 -1.33 -3.87
C MET A 186 -1.40 -2.54 -4.15
N GLY A 187 -1.59 -3.66 -3.44
CA GLY A 187 -0.75 -4.85 -3.55
C GLY A 187 0.65 -4.65 -2.95
N ILE A 188 0.78 -3.74 -2.00
CA ILE A 188 2.01 -3.45 -1.28
C ILE A 188 2.00 -4.26 0.01
N GLN A 189 3.04 -5.08 0.21
CA GLN A 189 3.20 -5.90 1.40
C GLN A 189 4.10 -5.26 2.46
N PHE A 190 4.96 -4.32 2.04
CA PHE A 190 6.01 -3.79 2.90
C PHE A 190 6.07 -2.26 2.84
N ASN A 191 6.05 -1.60 3.99
CA ASN A 191 6.19 -0.15 4.09
C ASN A 191 7.41 0.21 4.95
N PHE A 192 8.30 1.05 4.42
CA PHE A 192 9.47 1.55 5.12
C PHE A 192 9.10 2.79 5.96
N ALA A 193 8.31 2.55 7.00
CA ALA A 193 7.78 3.52 7.94
C ALA A 193 7.35 2.80 9.26
N PRO A 194 7.07 3.54 10.33
CA PRO A 194 7.26 4.98 10.51
C PRO A 194 8.71 5.39 10.74
N VAL A 195 8.97 6.71 10.66
CA VAL A 195 10.21 7.30 11.18
C VAL A 195 10.13 7.33 12.70
N ILE A 196 11.15 6.75 13.36
CA ILE A 196 11.23 6.70 14.83
C ILE A 196 12.33 7.60 15.39
N ASP A 197 12.93 8.43 14.56
CA ASP A 197 13.92 9.42 14.97
C ASP A 197 13.30 10.41 15.95
N ILE A 198 14.06 10.72 16.99
CA ILE A 198 13.70 11.73 17.99
C ILE A 198 14.20 13.08 17.48
N ASN A 199 13.32 14.07 17.36
CA ASN A 199 13.67 15.40 16.84
C ASN A 199 14.39 16.26 17.90
N THR A 200 15.58 15.84 18.31
CA THR A 200 16.41 16.55 19.31
C THR A 200 17.06 17.83 18.77
N ASN A 201 17.14 17.97 17.45
CA ASN A 201 17.67 19.15 16.78
C ASN A 201 16.61 19.81 15.89
N PRO A 202 16.01 20.93 16.31
CA PRO A 202 14.95 21.60 15.53
C PRO A 202 15.45 22.15 14.18
N ASN A 203 16.76 22.30 14.00
CA ASN A 203 17.37 22.74 12.75
C ASN A 203 17.74 21.58 11.80
N ASN A 204 17.40 20.35 12.17
CA ASN A 204 17.64 19.20 11.28
C ASN A 204 16.73 19.29 10.04
N PRO A 205 17.29 19.51 8.83
CA PRO A 205 16.49 19.72 7.63
C PRO A 205 15.86 18.42 7.08
N ILE A 206 16.27 17.27 7.60
CA ILE A 206 15.87 15.96 7.07
C ILE A 206 14.74 15.34 7.90
N ILE A 207 14.87 15.34 9.21
CA ILE A 207 13.89 14.72 10.11
C ILE A 207 12.68 15.64 10.32
N GLY A 208 12.85 16.77 11.00
CA GLY A 208 11.81 17.78 11.17
C GLY A 208 10.41 17.18 11.39
N ASN A 209 9.46 17.52 10.53
CA ASN A 209 8.07 17.07 10.58
C ASN A 209 7.88 15.55 10.40
N ARG A 210 8.89 14.81 10.02
CA ARG A 210 8.83 13.34 9.87
C ARG A 210 8.88 12.62 11.21
N SER A 211 9.43 13.25 12.26
CA SER A 211 9.40 12.73 13.63
C SER A 211 8.05 12.97 14.30
N PHE A 212 7.71 12.12 15.28
CA PHE A 212 6.55 12.34 16.18
C PHE A 212 6.83 13.37 17.29
N GLY A 213 8.07 13.84 17.46
CA GLY A 213 8.44 14.82 18.48
C GLY A 213 9.85 14.63 19.04
N GLU A 214 10.10 15.28 20.17
CA GLU A 214 11.41 15.34 20.82
C GLU A 214 11.56 14.43 22.06
N ASN A 215 10.46 13.85 22.53
CA ASN A 215 10.46 12.96 23.68
C ASN A 215 10.46 11.50 23.24
N LYS A 216 11.45 10.74 23.65
CA LYS A 216 11.67 9.34 23.26
C LYS A 216 10.46 8.44 23.55
N GLU A 217 9.90 8.54 24.75
CA GLU A 217 8.79 7.71 25.19
C GLU A 217 7.53 8.00 24.37
N GLU A 218 7.28 9.28 24.10
CA GLU A 218 6.13 9.72 23.32
C GLU A 218 6.27 9.38 21.83
N VAL A 219 7.46 9.48 21.25
CA VAL A 219 7.75 9.01 19.88
C VAL A 219 7.49 7.51 19.79
N THR A 220 8.00 6.73 20.75
CA THR A 220 7.83 5.28 20.77
C THR A 220 6.35 4.86 20.85
N LYS A 221 5.56 5.47 21.75
CA LYS A 221 4.13 5.15 21.87
C LYS A 221 3.36 5.35 20.57
N ARG A 222 3.59 6.48 19.91
CA ARG A 222 2.89 6.84 18.68
C ARG A 222 3.33 6.00 17.49
N ALA A 223 4.64 5.76 17.37
CA ALA A 223 5.18 4.89 16.33
C ALA A 223 4.61 3.47 16.44
N VAL A 224 4.60 2.89 17.66
CA VAL A 224 4.03 1.56 17.92
C VAL A 224 2.53 1.52 17.62
N ALA A 225 1.76 2.55 17.98
CA ALA A 225 0.33 2.61 17.67
C ALA A 225 0.09 2.63 16.15
N LEU A 226 0.84 3.47 15.41
CA LEU A 226 0.73 3.54 13.95
C LEU A 226 1.11 2.20 13.29
N MET A 227 2.23 1.59 13.73
CA MET A 227 2.68 0.29 13.23
C MET A 227 1.64 -0.81 13.44
N LYS A 228 1.03 -0.88 14.63
CA LYS A 228 -0.03 -1.86 14.93
C LYS A 228 -1.19 -1.71 13.95
N GLY A 229 -1.63 -0.49 13.67
CA GLY A 229 -2.69 -0.25 12.72
C GLY A 229 -2.39 -0.81 11.33
N PHE A 230 -1.19 -0.59 10.80
CA PHE A 230 -0.76 -1.18 9.52
C PHE A 230 -0.68 -2.70 9.59
N GLN A 231 -0.08 -3.25 10.66
CA GLN A 231 0.09 -4.69 10.85
C GLN A 231 -1.25 -5.42 10.97
N ASN A 232 -2.26 -4.81 11.61
CA ASN A 232 -3.63 -5.32 11.66
C ASN A 232 -4.24 -5.50 10.25
N GLN A 233 -3.73 -4.79 9.25
CA GLN A 233 -4.13 -4.96 7.85
C GLN A 233 -3.22 -5.92 7.06
N GLY A 234 -2.22 -6.53 7.71
CA GLY A 234 -1.28 -7.46 7.09
C GLY A 234 -0.23 -6.77 6.21
N VAL A 235 0.11 -5.52 6.52
CA VAL A 235 1.22 -4.79 5.89
C VAL A 235 2.39 -4.79 6.85
N PHE A 236 3.54 -5.32 6.40
CA PHE A 236 4.78 -5.26 7.16
C PHE A 236 5.28 -3.83 7.28
N GLN A 237 5.80 -3.50 8.45
CA GLN A 237 6.43 -2.23 8.71
C GLN A 237 7.91 -2.44 9.03
N GLN A 238 8.75 -1.61 8.43
CA GLN A 238 10.16 -1.50 8.77
C GLN A 238 10.38 -0.10 9.31
N GLU A 239 10.74 0.00 10.55
CA GLU A 239 11.09 1.30 11.13
C GLU A 239 12.21 1.94 10.34
N SER A 240 12.02 3.20 10.00
CA SER A 240 13.04 4.02 9.38
C SER A 240 13.87 4.67 10.51
N ILE A 241 15.10 4.19 10.68
CA ILE A 241 16.05 4.74 11.65
C ILE A 241 17.04 5.60 10.87
N PHE A 242 17.02 6.90 11.13
CA PHE A 242 17.95 7.85 10.51
C PHE A 242 18.83 8.58 11.54
N GLN A 243 18.97 8.01 12.72
CA GLN A 243 19.90 8.59 13.70
C GLN A 243 21.32 8.45 13.13
N ASP A 244 21.83 9.58 12.58
CA ASP A 244 23.10 9.74 11.90
C ASP A 244 23.23 9.01 10.54
N MET A 245 22.75 9.65 9.49
CA MET A 245 23.03 9.25 8.09
C MET A 245 24.52 9.07 7.76
N VAL A 246 25.40 9.36 8.69
CA VAL A 246 26.86 9.20 8.52
C VAL A 246 27.30 7.77 8.81
N ILE A 247 26.60 7.00 9.64
CA ILE A 247 27.00 5.64 10.04
C ILE A 247 26.32 4.57 9.19
N LEU A 248 25.13 4.81 8.66
CA LEU A 248 24.33 3.83 7.90
C LEU A 248 24.67 3.70 6.41
N LYS A 249 25.77 4.28 5.93
CA LYS A 249 26.36 3.91 4.63
C LYS A 249 26.79 2.44 4.52
N GLN A 250 26.65 1.67 5.59
CA GLN A 250 27.06 0.26 5.66
C GLN A 250 25.93 -0.76 5.80
N ILE A 251 24.69 -0.36 6.02
CA ILE A 251 23.56 -1.30 5.95
C ILE A 251 23.01 -1.23 4.52
N LEU A 252 23.33 -2.23 3.83
CA LEU A 252 23.19 -2.57 2.43
C LEU A 252 21.74 -2.51 1.93
N ILE A 253 21.20 -1.31 1.64
CA ILE A 253 20.24 -1.18 0.55
C ILE A 253 21.09 -0.90 -0.67
N ILE A 254 21.53 -1.94 -1.36
CA ILE A 254 22.12 -1.79 -2.68
C ILE A 254 20.99 -1.36 -3.62
N VAL A 255 20.75 -0.07 -3.66
CA VAL A 255 20.02 0.55 -4.76
C VAL A 255 21.01 0.59 -5.92
N CYS A 256 20.99 -0.45 -6.75
CA CYS A 256 21.64 -0.37 -8.05
C CYS A 256 20.91 0.71 -8.86
N GLN A 257 21.53 1.89 -9.00
CA GLN A 257 21.15 2.90 -9.99
C GLN A 257 21.45 2.39 -11.40
#